data_d47b2a74779cf6b3e3bc0ac19c0fecbd
#
_entry.id   d47b2a74779cf6b3e3bc0ac19c0fecbd
#
_cell.length_a   1.000
_cell.length_b   1.000
_cell.length_c   1.000
_cell.angle_alpha   90.00
_cell.angle_beta   90.00
_cell.angle_gamma   90.00
#
_symmetry.space_group_name_H-M   'P 1'
#
loop_
_entity.id
_entity.type
_entity.pdbx_description
1 polymer ?
#
loop_
_entity_poly.entity_id
_entity_poly.type
_entity_poly.pdbx_seq_one_letter_code
_entity_poly.pdbx_strand_id
1 'polypeptide(L)'
;NYKTKEIVLSFATFIWIVTNRKAAQRQGKVQLIDATSMKSPLRKNLGNKNCELTTEIRTDITKLLIDFKETEQSKIFDNKEFGYSKITVERPLRLSVDLSQAHLEGFEVACRAADDMPVMRLLEEVAKQFNYSKVLDFNAFEKVLDKAADKLNMKLPAKRINFIKNQFAEVDESAEKVIKKIHKAGKAESNPLYGLYETNQGIVEYEPDTNLRDTEQVPLLHGGGIQAFFSDEVLTFAQDAWIDPTKTQVGYEISFTKY
;
A
#
# COMPACT_ATOMS: atom_id res chain seq x y z
N ASN A 1 42.27 17.97 17.68
CA ASN A 1 42.37 16.51 17.50
C ASN A 1 40.98 15.91 17.24
N TYR A 2 40.55 15.97 15.97
CA TYR A 2 39.38 15.22 15.52
C TYR A 2 39.83 13.78 15.24
N LYS A 3 39.44 12.83 16.10
CA LYS A 3 39.53 11.41 15.78
C LYS A 3 38.49 11.10 14.71
N THR A 4 38.92 10.89 13.48
CA THR A 4 38.10 10.29 12.41
C THR A 4 37.70 8.90 12.88
N LYS A 5 36.40 8.70 13.15
CA LYS A 5 35.85 7.35 13.30
C LYS A 5 35.83 6.71 11.92
N GLU A 6 36.72 5.75 11.70
CA GLU A 6 36.62 4.87 10.54
C GLU A 6 35.30 4.06 10.66
N ILE A 7 34.40 4.30 9.76
CA ILE A 7 33.20 3.46 9.61
C ILE A 7 33.65 2.22 8.83
N VAL A 8 33.95 1.14 9.53
CA VAL A 8 34.17 -0.17 8.91
C VAL A 8 32.82 -0.70 8.44
N LEU A 9 32.52 -0.58 7.15
CA LEU A 9 31.38 -1.26 6.52
C LEU A 9 31.75 -2.76 6.43
N SER A 10 31.20 -3.58 7.33
CA SER A 10 31.26 -5.03 7.21
C SER A 10 30.10 -5.51 6.32
N PHE A 11 30.44 -6.12 5.19
CA PHE A 11 29.44 -6.78 4.35
C PHE A 11 29.25 -8.23 4.84
N ALA A 12 28.02 -8.58 5.23
CA ALA A 12 27.66 -9.96 5.47
C ALA A 12 27.35 -10.66 4.13
N THR A 13 27.88 -11.88 3.95
CA THR A 13 27.59 -12.71 2.78
C THR A 13 26.65 -13.82 3.20
N PHE A 14 25.56 -14.02 2.46
CA PHE A 14 24.56 -15.06 2.70
C PHE A 14 24.61 -16.08 1.57
N ILE A 15 24.54 -17.37 1.92
CA ILE A 15 24.41 -18.48 0.97
C ILE A 15 23.01 -19.05 1.06
N TRP A 16 22.26 -18.97 -0.04
CA TRP A 16 20.92 -19.51 -0.13
C TRP A 16 20.94 -20.87 -0.80
N ILE A 17 20.43 -21.89 -0.09
CA ILE A 17 20.25 -23.24 -0.62
C ILE A 17 18.75 -23.48 -0.75
N VAL A 18 18.23 -23.38 -1.96
CA VAL A 18 16.81 -23.48 -2.27
C VAL A 18 16.53 -24.72 -3.10
N THR A 19 15.53 -25.51 -2.71
CA THR A 19 15.11 -26.70 -3.45
C THR A 19 13.60 -26.93 -3.32
N ASN A 20 12.97 -27.42 -4.39
CA ASN A 20 11.59 -27.91 -4.40
C ASN A 20 11.50 -29.43 -4.10
N ARG A 21 12.63 -30.10 -3.86
CA ARG A 21 12.73 -31.54 -3.57
C ARG A 21 13.29 -31.78 -2.18
N LYS A 22 12.64 -31.19 -1.16
CA LYS A 22 13.05 -31.35 0.23
C LYS A 22 12.78 -32.78 0.72
N ALA A 23 13.73 -33.36 1.46
CA ALA A 23 13.50 -34.57 2.23
C ALA A 23 12.34 -34.37 3.24
N ALA A 24 11.61 -35.41 3.61
CA ALA A 24 10.41 -35.32 4.44
C ALA A 24 10.62 -34.51 5.74
N GLN A 25 11.74 -34.70 6.41
CA GLN A 25 12.10 -33.98 7.64
C GLN A 25 12.33 -32.48 7.47
N ARG A 26 12.58 -32.02 6.22
CA ARG A 26 12.84 -30.62 5.87
C ARG A 26 11.63 -29.92 5.25
N GLN A 27 10.56 -30.65 4.97
CA GLN A 27 9.35 -30.06 4.39
C GLN A 27 8.70 -29.08 5.37
N GLY A 28 8.33 -27.91 4.89
CA GLY A 28 7.76 -26.83 5.71
C GLY A 28 8.75 -26.17 6.67
N LYS A 29 10.05 -26.47 6.57
CA LYS A 29 11.09 -25.92 7.46
C LYS A 29 12.13 -25.10 6.72
N VAL A 30 12.72 -24.16 7.46
CA VAL A 30 13.90 -23.37 7.10
C VAL A 30 14.98 -23.65 8.15
N GLN A 31 16.19 -23.94 7.69
CA GLN A 31 17.35 -24.01 8.57
C GLN A 31 18.21 -22.78 8.35
N LEU A 32 18.51 -22.05 9.43
CA LEU A 32 19.48 -20.96 9.45
C LEU A 32 20.76 -21.45 10.11
N ILE A 33 21.91 -21.22 9.47
CA ILE A 33 23.22 -21.58 10.00
C ILE A 33 24.05 -20.30 10.13
N ASP A 34 24.41 -19.95 11.36
CA ASP A 34 25.37 -18.87 11.61
C ASP A 34 26.78 -19.41 11.59
N ALA A 35 27.49 -19.16 10.49
CA ALA A 35 28.88 -19.52 10.30
C ALA A 35 29.84 -18.32 10.51
N THR A 36 29.40 -17.21 11.07
CA THR A 36 30.20 -15.98 11.21
C THR A 36 31.45 -16.18 12.08
N SER A 37 31.37 -17.04 13.09
CA SER A 37 32.49 -17.43 13.97
C SER A 37 33.37 -18.54 13.37
N MET A 38 32.89 -19.28 12.35
CA MET A 38 33.55 -20.44 11.75
C MET A 38 34.58 -20.01 10.70
N LYS A 39 35.67 -19.43 11.12
CA LYS A 39 36.74 -18.89 10.25
C LYS A 39 38.11 -19.08 10.87
N SER A 40 39.15 -19.21 10.02
CA SER A 40 40.52 -19.27 10.44
C SER A 40 41.23 -17.95 10.05
N PRO A 41 41.99 -17.32 10.96
CA PRO A 41 42.73 -16.12 10.61
C PRO A 41 43.86 -16.41 9.61
N LEU A 42 44.05 -15.54 8.64
CA LEU A 42 45.19 -15.63 7.73
C LEU A 42 46.48 -15.21 8.45
N ARG A 43 47.56 -15.92 8.18
CA ARG A 43 48.89 -15.53 8.70
C ARG A 43 49.32 -14.15 8.20
N LYS A 44 48.88 -13.76 6.99
CA LYS A 44 49.12 -12.45 6.38
C LYS A 44 47.86 -12.03 5.64
N ASN A 45 47.42 -10.82 5.89
CA ASN A 45 46.23 -10.30 5.21
C ASN A 45 46.47 -10.17 3.69
N LEU A 46 45.46 -10.49 2.91
CA LEU A 46 45.37 -10.28 1.46
C LEU A 46 44.45 -9.08 1.20
N GLY A 47 44.99 -7.87 1.22
CA GLY A 47 44.20 -6.65 1.22
C GLY A 47 43.27 -6.59 2.47
N ASN A 48 42.00 -6.43 2.27
CA ASN A 48 40.99 -6.43 3.35
C ASN A 48 40.62 -7.83 3.85
N LYS A 49 41.07 -8.90 3.20
CA LYS A 49 40.81 -10.27 3.63
C LYS A 49 41.77 -10.69 4.73
N ASN A 50 41.22 -10.96 5.92
CA ASN A 50 41.99 -11.32 7.13
C ASN A 50 41.73 -12.76 7.62
N CYS A 51 40.79 -13.48 7.00
CA CYS A 51 40.42 -14.84 7.38
C CYS A 51 40.10 -15.69 6.13
N GLU A 52 40.00 -17.00 6.35
CA GLU A 52 39.62 -17.98 5.33
C GLU A 52 38.75 -19.10 5.92
N LEU A 53 38.04 -19.79 5.05
CA LEU A 53 37.34 -21.03 5.36
C LEU A 53 38.24 -22.22 4.94
N THR A 54 38.89 -22.87 5.91
CA THR A 54 39.68 -24.07 5.64
C THR A 54 38.80 -25.23 5.18
N THR A 55 39.43 -26.32 4.73
CA THR A 55 38.69 -27.52 4.32
C THR A 55 37.88 -28.11 5.47
N GLU A 56 38.45 -28.12 6.67
CA GLU A 56 37.81 -28.61 7.90
C GLU A 56 36.59 -27.75 8.21
N ILE A 57 36.71 -26.43 8.26
CA ILE A 57 35.59 -25.50 8.52
C ILE A 57 34.48 -25.70 7.50
N ARG A 58 34.80 -25.84 6.21
CA ARG A 58 33.79 -26.10 5.16
C ARG A 58 33.08 -27.42 5.40
N THR A 59 33.80 -28.45 5.82
CA THR A 59 33.25 -29.77 6.16
C THR A 59 32.29 -29.66 7.35
N ASP A 60 32.67 -28.90 8.39
CA ASP A 60 31.82 -28.70 9.57
C ASP A 60 30.55 -27.94 9.25
N ILE A 61 30.63 -26.87 8.46
CA ILE A 61 29.44 -26.12 7.97
C ILE A 61 28.53 -27.06 7.16
N THR A 62 29.11 -27.86 6.27
CA THR A 62 28.36 -28.81 5.46
C THR A 62 27.69 -29.89 6.33
N LYS A 63 28.36 -30.35 7.38
CA LYS A 63 27.81 -31.30 8.34
C LYS A 63 26.62 -30.72 9.10
N LEU A 64 26.70 -29.48 9.58
CA LEU A 64 25.55 -28.79 10.20
C LEU A 64 24.33 -28.77 9.25
N LEU A 65 24.56 -28.50 7.97
CA LEU A 65 23.49 -28.50 6.97
C LEU A 65 22.90 -29.92 6.80
N ILE A 66 23.74 -30.94 6.66
CA ILE A 66 23.29 -32.32 6.39
C ILE A 66 22.58 -32.92 7.58
N ASP A 67 23.13 -32.77 8.78
CA ASP A 67 22.61 -33.34 10.03
C ASP A 67 21.22 -32.81 10.39
N PHE A 68 20.89 -31.61 9.94
CA PHE A 68 19.60 -30.94 10.16
C PHE A 68 19.16 -31.00 11.62
N LYS A 69 20.05 -30.54 12.52
CA LYS A 69 19.82 -30.50 13.97
C LYS A 69 19.98 -29.09 14.51
N GLU A 70 19.29 -28.81 15.58
CA GLU A 70 19.49 -27.57 16.33
C GLU A 70 20.78 -27.65 17.15
N THR A 71 21.60 -26.60 17.02
CA THR A 71 22.85 -26.39 17.74
C THR A 71 22.97 -24.91 18.05
N GLU A 72 24.08 -24.51 18.66
CA GLU A 72 24.38 -23.09 18.83
C GLU A 72 24.44 -22.34 17.50
N GLN A 73 24.97 -22.96 16.45
CA GLN A 73 25.15 -22.37 15.13
C GLN A 73 24.02 -22.71 14.14
N SER A 74 23.09 -23.59 14.47
CA SER A 74 22.02 -24.06 13.59
C SER A 74 20.67 -23.99 14.27
N LYS A 75 19.73 -23.25 13.67
CA LYS A 75 18.35 -23.12 14.12
C LYS A 75 17.39 -23.60 13.04
N ILE A 76 16.29 -24.23 13.45
CA ILE A 76 15.27 -24.77 12.56
C ILE A 76 13.92 -24.12 12.87
N PHE A 77 13.34 -23.49 11.87
CA PHE A 77 12.11 -22.73 11.97
C PHE A 77 11.03 -23.31 11.06
N ASP A 78 9.76 -23.08 11.40
CA ASP A 78 8.67 -23.30 10.47
C ASP A 78 8.66 -22.21 9.38
N ASN A 79 8.34 -22.57 8.14
CA ASN A 79 8.22 -21.58 7.07
C ASN A 79 7.29 -20.42 7.44
N LYS A 80 6.21 -20.72 8.18
CA LYS A 80 5.22 -19.72 8.60
C LYS A 80 5.79 -18.61 9.48
N GLU A 81 6.92 -18.86 10.16
CA GLU A 81 7.59 -17.85 10.99
C GLU A 81 8.21 -16.71 10.18
N PHE A 82 8.49 -16.97 8.91
CA PHE A 82 9.00 -15.99 7.94
C PHE A 82 7.93 -15.51 6.96
N GLY A 83 6.72 -16.04 7.07
CA GLY A 83 5.62 -15.74 6.18
C GLY A 83 4.81 -14.53 6.63
N TYR A 84 4.33 -13.77 5.67
CA TYR A 84 3.40 -12.66 5.90
C TYR A 84 2.36 -12.57 4.78
N SER A 85 1.22 -12.00 5.11
CA SER A 85 0.25 -11.52 4.14
C SER A 85 0.52 -10.03 3.91
N LYS A 86 0.93 -9.66 2.69
CA LYS A 86 1.02 -8.26 2.29
C LYS A 86 -0.36 -7.81 1.88
N ILE A 87 -0.96 -6.93 2.68
CA ILE A 87 -2.26 -6.31 2.41
C ILE A 87 -2.06 -4.92 1.84
N THR A 88 -2.99 -4.48 0.99
CA THR A 88 -3.04 -3.10 0.52
C THR A 88 -4.11 -2.36 1.31
N VAL A 89 -3.71 -1.29 1.96
CA VAL A 89 -4.54 -0.39 2.74
C VAL A 89 -4.95 0.77 1.85
N GLU A 90 -6.25 0.98 1.72
CA GLU A 90 -6.85 2.09 0.97
C GLU A 90 -7.55 3.04 1.95
N ARG A 91 -7.59 4.31 1.61
CA ARG A 91 -8.37 5.35 2.31
C ARG A 91 -9.23 6.11 1.33
N PRO A 92 -10.39 6.66 1.76
CA PRO A 92 -11.31 7.33 0.86
C PRO A 92 -10.75 8.64 0.32
N LEU A 93 -10.90 8.86 -0.97
CA LEU A 93 -10.68 10.15 -1.59
C LEU A 93 -11.72 11.15 -1.08
N ARG A 94 -11.27 12.33 -0.71
CA ARG A 94 -12.10 13.45 -0.28
C ARG A 94 -11.81 14.66 -1.15
N LEU A 95 -12.83 15.18 -1.79
CA LEU A 95 -12.69 16.28 -2.73
C LEU A 95 -13.63 17.43 -2.36
N SER A 96 -13.09 18.62 -2.31
CA SER A 96 -13.84 19.87 -2.38
C SER A 96 -13.82 20.43 -3.81
N VAL A 97 -14.80 21.27 -4.11
CA VAL A 97 -14.92 21.96 -5.41
C VAL A 97 -15.05 23.46 -5.15
N ASP A 98 -14.11 24.26 -5.64
CA ASP A 98 -14.19 25.71 -5.51
C ASP A 98 -14.89 26.33 -6.73
N LEU A 99 -16.13 26.76 -6.54
CA LEU A 99 -16.97 27.40 -7.58
C LEU A 99 -16.97 28.94 -7.45
N SER A 100 -15.96 29.52 -6.78
CA SER A 100 -15.83 30.97 -6.67
C SER A 100 -15.69 31.63 -8.04
N GLN A 101 -16.07 32.91 -8.08
CA GLN A 101 -16.00 33.71 -9.32
C GLN A 101 -14.58 33.71 -9.89
N ALA A 102 -13.56 33.84 -9.05
CA ALA A 102 -12.15 33.80 -9.47
C ALA A 102 -11.75 32.48 -10.15
N HIS A 103 -12.21 31.34 -9.62
CA HIS A 103 -11.96 30.03 -10.22
C HIS A 103 -12.67 29.88 -11.59
N LEU A 104 -13.92 30.37 -11.69
CA LEU A 104 -14.66 30.35 -12.94
C LEU A 104 -14.00 31.20 -14.05
N GLU A 105 -13.49 32.37 -13.69
CA GLU A 105 -12.73 33.24 -14.62
C GLU A 105 -11.47 32.54 -15.13
N GLY A 106 -10.72 31.87 -14.24
CA GLY A 106 -9.57 31.05 -14.63
C GLY A 106 -9.96 29.87 -15.55
N PHE A 107 -11.09 29.23 -15.27
CA PHE A 107 -11.59 28.11 -16.06
C PHE A 107 -12.07 28.53 -17.44
N GLU A 108 -12.57 29.74 -17.62
CA GLU A 108 -12.93 30.30 -18.96
C GLU A 108 -11.74 30.26 -19.89
N VAL A 109 -10.55 30.63 -19.39
CA VAL A 109 -9.32 30.59 -20.18
C VAL A 109 -8.99 29.15 -20.59
N ALA A 110 -9.15 28.17 -19.68
CA ALA A 110 -8.94 26.77 -19.98
C ALA A 110 -9.96 26.21 -21.00
N CYS A 111 -11.24 26.61 -20.86
CA CYS A 111 -12.28 26.25 -21.86
C CYS A 111 -12.01 26.80 -23.26
N ARG A 112 -11.52 28.04 -23.36
CA ARG A 112 -11.10 28.63 -24.64
C ARG A 112 -9.93 27.85 -25.25
N ALA A 113 -8.93 27.50 -24.44
CA ALA A 113 -7.77 26.73 -24.89
C ALA A 113 -8.15 25.31 -25.35
N ALA A 114 -9.17 24.70 -24.71
CA ALA A 114 -9.68 23.37 -25.03
C ALA A 114 -10.73 23.37 -26.15
N ASP A 115 -11.14 24.53 -26.66
CA ASP A 115 -12.25 24.73 -27.62
C ASP A 115 -13.58 24.09 -27.11
N ASP A 116 -13.85 24.21 -25.81
CA ASP A 116 -15.05 23.63 -25.15
C ASP A 116 -15.80 24.67 -24.29
N MET A 117 -16.12 25.81 -24.87
CA MET A 117 -16.90 26.89 -24.22
C MET A 117 -18.29 26.45 -23.70
N PRO A 118 -18.98 25.45 -24.29
CA PRO A 118 -20.21 24.94 -23.71
C PRO A 118 -20.06 24.45 -22.27
N VAL A 119 -18.90 23.90 -21.87
CA VAL A 119 -18.62 23.46 -20.49
C VAL A 119 -18.59 24.64 -19.52
N MET A 120 -18.09 25.79 -19.93
CA MET A 120 -18.12 27.01 -19.12
C MET A 120 -19.54 27.40 -18.73
N ARG A 121 -20.48 27.42 -19.70
CA ARG A 121 -21.91 27.73 -19.44
C ARG A 121 -22.54 26.73 -18.46
N LEU A 122 -22.16 25.44 -18.60
CA LEU A 122 -22.61 24.41 -17.67
C LEU A 122 -22.13 24.71 -16.24
N LEU A 123 -20.86 25.04 -16.06
CA LEU A 123 -20.29 25.33 -14.73
C LEU A 123 -20.86 26.62 -14.11
N GLU A 124 -21.17 27.63 -14.93
CA GLU A 124 -21.88 28.83 -14.44
C GLU A 124 -23.28 28.49 -13.87
N GLU A 125 -24.03 27.62 -14.55
CA GLU A 125 -25.33 27.17 -14.03
C GLU A 125 -25.21 26.33 -12.75
N VAL A 126 -24.16 25.50 -12.65
CA VAL A 126 -23.86 24.75 -11.44
C VAL A 126 -23.46 25.69 -10.30
N ALA A 127 -22.56 26.63 -10.55
CA ALA A 127 -22.05 27.57 -9.55
C ALA A 127 -23.18 28.44 -8.93
N LYS A 128 -24.16 28.88 -9.74
CA LYS A 128 -25.36 29.58 -9.26
C LYS A 128 -26.11 28.76 -8.21
N GLN A 129 -26.23 27.43 -8.38
CA GLN A 129 -26.94 26.57 -7.42
C GLN A 129 -26.19 26.42 -6.09
N PHE A 130 -24.89 26.62 -6.09
CA PHE A 130 -24.03 26.63 -4.90
C PHE A 130 -23.64 28.06 -4.44
N ASN A 131 -24.32 29.10 -4.94
CA ASN A 131 -24.05 30.50 -4.59
C ASN A 131 -22.57 30.90 -4.76
N TYR A 132 -21.90 30.40 -5.79
CA TYR A 132 -20.49 30.65 -6.09
C TYR A 132 -19.55 30.38 -4.89
N SER A 133 -19.82 29.34 -4.13
CA SER A 133 -19.08 28.98 -2.92
C SER A 133 -18.27 27.70 -3.11
N LYS A 134 -17.35 27.45 -2.18
CA LYS A 134 -16.66 26.17 -2.06
C LYS A 134 -17.64 25.09 -1.57
N VAL A 135 -17.66 23.96 -2.26
CA VAL A 135 -18.51 22.79 -1.98
C VAL A 135 -17.64 21.67 -1.40
N LEU A 136 -17.97 21.20 -0.20
CA LEU A 136 -17.24 20.12 0.49
C LEU A 136 -17.84 18.72 0.21
N ASP A 137 -18.88 18.62 -0.61
CA ASP A 137 -19.51 17.37 -1.02
C ASP A 137 -19.43 17.23 -2.54
N PHE A 138 -18.40 16.52 -3.00
CA PHE A 138 -18.20 16.24 -4.42
C PHE A 138 -19.34 15.42 -5.02
N ASN A 139 -20.00 14.56 -4.24
CA ASN A 139 -21.11 13.74 -4.73
C ASN A 139 -22.35 14.61 -4.98
N ALA A 140 -22.57 15.62 -4.15
CA ALA A 140 -23.63 16.60 -4.37
C ALA A 140 -23.34 17.47 -5.60
N PHE A 141 -22.08 17.89 -5.77
CA PHE A 141 -21.64 18.61 -6.97
C PHE A 141 -21.88 17.78 -8.25
N GLU A 142 -21.47 16.53 -8.31
CA GLU A 142 -21.70 15.65 -9.48
C GLU A 142 -23.20 15.53 -9.82
N LYS A 143 -24.05 15.33 -8.82
CA LYS A 143 -25.52 15.25 -9.03
C LYS A 143 -26.12 16.53 -9.62
N VAL A 144 -25.60 17.69 -9.22
CA VAL A 144 -26.03 18.99 -9.74
C VAL A 144 -25.49 19.21 -11.14
N LEU A 145 -24.25 18.81 -11.38
CA LEU A 145 -23.58 18.86 -12.69
C LEU A 145 -24.35 18.02 -13.73
N ASP A 146 -24.71 16.79 -13.40
CA ASP A 146 -25.47 15.89 -14.28
C ASP A 146 -26.85 16.51 -14.61
N LYS A 147 -27.58 16.99 -13.61
CA LYS A 147 -28.88 17.62 -13.83
C LYS A 147 -28.78 18.90 -14.68
N ALA A 148 -27.74 19.68 -14.52
CA ALA A 148 -27.53 20.88 -15.34
C ALA A 148 -27.15 20.51 -16.78
N ALA A 149 -26.34 19.47 -16.97
CA ALA A 149 -26.00 18.94 -18.28
C ALA A 149 -27.23 18.42 -19.03
N ASP A 150 -28.11 17.67 -18.35
CA ASP A 150 -29.36 17.18 -18.92
C ASP A 150 -30.28 18.34 -19.38
N LYS A 151 -30.40 19.40 -18.59
CA LYS A 151 -31.18 20.59 -18.94
C LYS A 151 -30.63 21.31 -20.18
N LEU A 152 -29.31 21.27 -20.35
CA LEU A 152 -28.62 21.87 -21.50
C LEU A 152 -28.49 20.90 -22.68
N ASN A 153 -29.05 19.71 -22.61
CA ASN A 153 -28.87 18.62 -23.59
C ASN A 153 -27.37 18.36 -23.90
N MET A 154 -26.53 18.51 -22.87
CA MET A 154 -25.06 18.33 -22.99
C MET A 154 -24.66 16.95 -22.54
N LYS A 155 -23.89 16.25 -23.37
CA LYS A 155 -23.24 14.99 -22.97
C LYS A 155 -21.98 15.26 -22.15
N LEU A 156 -21.84 14.51 -21.03
CA LEU A 156 -20.65 14.52 -20.17
C LEU A 156 -19.85 13.21 -20.34
N PRO A 157 -19.08 13.07 -21.44
CA PRO A 157 -18.15 11.95 -21.57
C PRO A 157 -17.05 12.07 -20.51
N ALA A 158 -16.41 10.94 -20.15
CA ALA A 158 -15.36 10.88 -19.13
C ALA A 158 -14.26 11.96 -19.32
N LYS A 159 -13.92 12.31 -20.56
CA LYS A 159 -12.96 13.38 -20.85
C LYS A 159 -13.39 14.74 -20.29
N ARG A 160 -14.68 15.09 -20.41
CA ARG A 160 -15.22 16.37 -19.87
C ARG A 160 -15.29 16.33 -18.35
N ILE A 161 -15.75 15.23 -17.79
CA ILE A 161 -15.80 15.05 -16.31
C ILE A 161 -14.39 15.19 -15.74
N ASN A 162 -13.39 14.52 -16.31
CA ASN A 162 -12.01 14.64 -15.88
C ASN A 162 -11.45 16.06 -16.05
N PHE A 163 -11.81 16.76 -17.11
CA PHE A 163 -11.41 18.14 -17.34
C PHE A 163 -11.96 19.06 -16.25
N ILE A 164 -13.25 18.95 -15.92
CA ILE A 164 -13.89 19.71 -14.83
C ILE A 164 -13.23 19.35 -13.49
N LYS A 165 -13.09 18.06 -13.19
CA LYS A 165 -12.48 17.58 -11.94
C LYS A 165 -11.07 18.14 -11.74
N ASN A 166 -10.23 18.08 -12.77
CA ASN A 166 -8.84 18.56 -12.71
C ASN A 166 -8.72 20.08 -12.53
N GLN A 167 -9.74 20.84 -12.88
CA GLN A 167 -9.71 22.30 -12.77
C GLN A 167 -10.33 22.82 -11.46
N PHE A 168 -11.31 22.14 -10.92
CA PHE A 168 -12.10 22.62 -9.78
C PHE A 168 -11.98 21.78 -8.51
N ALA A 169 -11.61 20.49 -8.62
CA ALA A 169 -11.56 19.62 -7.46
C ALA A 169 -10.17 19.62 -6.83
N GLU A 170 -10.15 19.80 -5.51
CA GLU A 170 -8.94 19.72 -4.70
C GLU A 170 -9.13 18.68 -3.61
N VAL A 171 -8.04 17.97 -3.25
CA VAL A 171 -8.05 17.06 -2.11
C VAL A 171 -8.20 17.87 -0.84
N ASP A 172 -9.22 17.54 -0.05
CA ASP A 172 -9.57 18.28 1.16
C ASP A 172 -10.05 17.30 2.25
N GLU A 173 -9.29 17.15 3.30
CA GLU A 173 -9.59 16.22 4.40
C GLU A 173 -10.92 16.51 5.09
N SER A 174 -11.40 17.77 5.05
CA SER A 174 -12.68 18.17 5.62
C SER A 174 -13.87 17.86 4.71
N ALA A 175 -13.61 17.49 3.45
CA ALA A 175 -14.65 17.18 2.49
C ALA A 175 -15.25 15.79 2.72
N GLU A 176 -16.48 15.58 2.21
CA GLU A 176 -17.14 14.28 2.23
C GLU A 176 -16.39 13.26 1.35
N LYS A 177 -16.52 11.98 1.72
CA LYS A 177 -15.94 10.86 0.99
C LYS A 177 -16.56 10.76 -0.40
N VAL A 178 -15.75 10.65 -1.43
CA VAL A 178 -16.22 10.46 -2.81
C VAL A 178 -16.76 9.05 -2.99
N ILE A 179 -18.00 8.94 -3.43
CA ILE A 179 -18.68 7.66 -3.68
C ILE A 179 -18.25 7.14 -5.05
N LYS A 180 -17.67 5.95 -5.07
CA LYS A 180 -17.34 5.23 -6.30
C LYS A 180 -18.55 4.49 -6.86
N LYS A 181 -19.33 3.84 -5.96
CA LYS A 181 -20.45 3.00 -6.36
C LYS A 181 -21.44 2.81 -5.23
N ILE A 182 -22.73 2.79 -5.58
CA ILE A 182 -23.82 2.38 -4.70
C ILE A 182 -24.35 1.04 -5.21
N HIS A 183 -24.34 0.03 -4.36
CA HIS A 183 -24.86 -1.30 -4.70
C HIS A 183 -26.38 -1.34 -4.61
N LYS A 184 -27.01 -2.01 -5.57
CA LYS A 184 -28.44 -2.27 -5.51
C LYS A 184 -28.77 -3.17 -4.33
N ALA A 185 -29.95 -2.99 -3.74
CA ALA A 185 -30.40 -3.79 -2.60
C ALA A 185 -30.26 -5.30 -2.85
N GLY A 186 -29.68 -6.01 -1.89
CA GLY A 186 -29.45 -7.47 -1.95
C GLY A 186 -28.29 -7.90 -2.88
N LYS A 187 -27.49 -6.97 -3.43
CA LYS A 187 -26.35 -7.30 -4.29
C LYS A 187 -24.98 -7.26 -3.59
N ALA A 188 -24.92 -6.69 -2.40
CA ALA A 188 -23.74 -6.68 -1.55
C ALA A 188 -24.18 -6.68 -0.09
N GLU A 189 -23.30 -7.19 0.78
CA GLU A 189 -23.43 -7.12 2.24
C GLU A 189 -22.41 -6.13 2.79
N SER A 190 -22.74 -5.50 3.91
CA SER A 190 -21.83 -4.58 4.59
C SER A 190 -20.58 -5.32 5.07
N ASN A 191 -19.43 -4.84 4.67
CA ASN A 191 -18.15 -5.32 5.15
C ASN A 191 -17.12 -4.18 5.13
N PRO A 192 -17.09 -3.34 6.18
CA PRO A 192 -16.20 -2.19 6.26
C PRO A 192 -14.72 -2.56 6.13
N LEU A 193 -14.32 -3.76 6.58
CA LEU A 193 -12.95 -4.26 6.43
C LEU A 193 -12.49 -4.27 4.96
N TYR A 194 -13.43 -4.47 4.03
CA TYR A 194 -13.17 -4.51 2.59
C TYR A 194 -13.86 -3.38 1.81
N GLY A 195 -14.12 -2.26 2.48
CA GLY A 195 -14.60 -1.04 1.84
C GLY A 195 -16.08 -1.03 1.46
N LEU A 196 -16.90 -1.93 2.03
CA LEU A 196 -18.34 -2.01 1.81
C LEU A 196 -19.07 -1.45 3.03
N TYR A 197 -19.54 -0.21 2.93
CA TYR A 197 -20.12 0.53 4.06
C TYR A 197 -21.64 0.63 3.93
N GLU A 198 -22.35 0.32 5.01
CA GLU A 198 -23.80 0.54 5.08
C GLU A 198 -24.10 2.01 5.31
N THR A 199 -24.96 2.58 4.49
CA THR A 199 -25.43 3.97 4.57
C THR A 199 -26.94 4.04 4.35
N ASN A 200 -27.52 5.21 4.53
CA ASN A 200 -28.93 5.46 4.20
C ASN A 200 -29.26 5.32 2.70
N GLN A 201 -28.25 5.28 1.83
CA GLN A 201 -28.38 5.09 0.38
C GLN A 201 -28.18 3.61 -0.04
N GLY A 202 -27.89 2.71 0.90
CA GLY A 202 -27.53 1.32 0.68
C GLY A 202 -26.07 1.02 0.98
N ILE A 203 -25.54 -0.05 0.40
CA ILE A 203 -24.12 -0.39 0.55
C ILE A 203 -23.29 0.43 -0.45
N VAL A 204 -22.32 1.17 0.07
CA VAL A 204 -21.48 2.11 -0.69
C VAL A 204 -20.03 1.68 -0.70
N GLU A 205 -19.39 1.78 -1.86
CA GLU A 205 -17.95 1.79 -2.03
C GLU A 205 -17.45 3.23 -2.23
N TYR A 206 -16.38 3.60 -1.55
CA TYR A 206 -15.73 4.89 -1.77
C TYR A 206 -14.58 4.80 -2.78
N GLU A 207 -14.33 5.90 -3.48
CA GLU A 207 -13.16 6.04 -4.34
C GLU A 207 -11.89 6.06 -3.49
N PRO A 208 -10.88 5.20 -3.77
CA PRO A 208 -9.64 5.23 -3.02
C PRO A 208 -8.77 6.43 -3.41
N ASP A 209 -8.15 7.06 -2.42
CA ASP A 209 -7.09 8.04 -2.64
C ASP A 209 -5.77 7.30 -2.87
N THR A 210 -5.25 7.36 -4.10
CA THR A 210 -4.00 6.69 -4.46
C THR A 210 -2.77 7.27 -3.78
N ASN A 211 -2.83 8.50 -3.28
CA ASN A 211 -1.74 9.14 -2.55
C ASN A 211 -1.68 8.69 -1.09
N LEU A 212 -2.81 8.21 -0.55
CA LEU A 212 -2.91 7.69 0.82
C LEU A 212 -2.85 6.16 0.88
N ARG A 213 -2.67 5.52 -0.27
CA ARG A 213 -2.51 4.06 -0.34
C ARG A 213 -1.22 3.63 0.33
N ASP A 214 -1.30 2.58 1.16
CA ASP A 214 -0.16 1.99 1.83
C ASP A 214 -0.23 0.45 1.78
N THR A 215 0.82 -0.20 2.24
CA THR A 215 0.88 -1.66 2.31
C THR A 215 1.43 -2.10 3.65
N GLU A 216 0.76 -3.10 4.28
CA GLU A 216 1.20 -3.68 5.54
C GLU A 216 1.56 -5.15 5.39
N GLN A 217 2.52 -5.60 6.18
CA GLN A 217 2.93 -7.00 6.23
C GLN A 217 2.41 -7.64 7.51
N VAL A 218 1.35 -8.41 7.39
CA VAL A 218 0.74 -9.12 8.52
C VAL A 218 1.41 -10.48 8.67
N PRO A 219 2.11 -10.77 9.79
CA PRO A 219 2.73 -12.08 10.00
C PRO A 219 1.70 -13.20 9.91
N LEU A 220 2.02 -14.31 9.24
CA LEU A 220 1.09 -15.45 9.11
C LEU A 220 0.72 -16.07 10.46
N LEU A 221 1.57 -15.89 11.48
CA LEU A 221 1.34 -16.34 12.85
C LEU A 221 0.69 -15.28 13.76
N HIS A 222 0.27 -14.14 13.20
CA HIS A 222 -0.40 -13.11 14.00
C HIS A 222 -1.73 -13.65 14.58
N GLY A 223 -1.91 -13.50 15.89
CA GLY A 223 -3.13 -13.93 16.58
C GLY A 223 -4.36 -13.18 16.04
N GLY A 224 -5.40 -13.90 15.60
CA GLY A 224 -6.59 -13.32 14.97
C GLY A 224 -6.40 -12.91 13.50
N GLY A 225 -5.20 -13.14 12.93
CA GLY A 225 -4.91 -12.95 11.51
C GLY A 225 -5.01 -11.50 11.02
N ILE A 226 -5.32 -11.34 9.74
CA ILE A 226 -5.39 -10.03 9.07
C ILE A 226 -6.40 -9.10 9.75
N GLN A 227 -7.55 -9.61 10.15
CA GLN A 227 -8.60 -8.78 10.74
C GLN A 227 -8.19 -8.17 12.07
N ALA A 228 -7.61 -8.95 12.97
CA ALA A 228 -7.13 -8.44 14.27
C ALA A 228 -6.00 -7.43 14.06
N PHE A 229 -5.00 -7.77 13.23
CA PHE A 229 -3.93 -6.84 12.91
C PHE A 229 -4.45 -5.52 12.36
N PHE A 230 -5.38 -5.57 11.40
CA PHE A 230 -5.95 -4.37 10.79
C PHE A 230 -6.68 -3.49 11.80
N SER A 231 -7.46 -4.11 12.71
CA SER A 231 -8.15 -3.38 13.77
C SER A 231 -7.20 -2.71 14.75
N ASP A 232 -6.15 -3.41 15.16
CA ASP A 232 -5.27 -2.97 16.22
C ASP A 232 -4.19 -1.99 15.74
N GLU A 233 -3.62 -2.26 14.55
CA GLU A 233 -2.46 -1.52 14.05
C GLU A 233 -2.83 -0.47 12.99
N VAL A 234 -3.89 -0.68 12.19
CA VAL A 234 -4.24 0.24 11.11
C VAL A 234 -5.37 1.20 11.51
N LEU A 235 -6.51 0.65 11.97
CA LEU A 235 -7.67 1.49 12.29
C LEU A 235 -7.44 2.44 13.46
N THR A 236 -6.48 2.17 14.32
CA THR A 236 -6.07 3.09 15.39
C THR A 236 -5.55 4.42 14.85
N PHE A 237 -4.91 4.42 13.68
CA PHE A 237 -4.34 5.60 13.03
C PHE A 237 -5.16 6.09 11.83
N ALA A 238 -5.88 5.21 11.15
CA ALA A 238 -6.65 5.50 9.95
C ALA A 238 -8.03 4.84 10.03
N GLN A 239 -8.93 5.45 10.81
CA GLN A 239 -10.27 4.91 11.12
C GLN A 239 -11.17 4.70 9.90
N ASP A 240 -10.88 5.36 8.79
CA ASP A 240 -11.62 5.28 7.53
C ASP A 240 -10.97 4.36 6.48
N ALA A 241 -9.92 3.64 6.87
CA ALA A 241 -9.21 2.72 5.99
C ALA A 241 -9.96 1.41 5.75
N TRP A 242 -9.64 0.75 4.65
CA TRP A 242 -10.08 -0.63 4.34
C TRP A 242 -8.98 -1.39 3.60
N ILE A 243 -9.14 -2.71 3.49
CA ILE A 243 -8.25 -3.59 2.75
C ILE A 243 -8.80 -3.80 1.33
N ASP A 244 -7.94 -3.68 0.31
CA ASP A 244 -8.25 -4.17 -1.03
C ASP A 244 -7.94 -5.68 -1.11
N PRO A 245 -8.98 -6.55 -1.08
CA PRO A 245 -8.76 -8.00 -1.06
C PRO A 245 -8.12 -8.52 -2.35
N THR A 246 -8.26 -7.78 -3.46
CA THR A 246 -7.74 -8.21 -4.76
C THR A 246 -6.23 -8.08 -4.86
N LYS A 247 -5.61 -7.32 -3.96
CA LYS A 247 -4.18 -7.04 -3.92
C LYS A 247 -3.44 -7.75 -2.79
N THR A 248 -4.12 -8.58 -2.00
CA THR A 248 -3.49 -9.34 -0.93
C THR A 248 -2.59 -10.44 -1.49
N GLN A 249 -1.34 -10.49 -1.01
CA GLN A 249 -0.33 -11.44 -1.46
C GLN A 249 0.36 -12.09 -0.25
N VAL A 250 0.74 -13.37 -0.39
CA VAL A 250 1.57 -14.04 0.61
C VAL A 250 3.04 -13.92 0.20
N GLY A 251 3.86 -13.45 1.13
CA GLY A 251 5.31 -13.33 0.96
C GLY A 251 6.06 -14.04 2.08
N TYR A 252 7.37 -14.19 1.88
CA TYR A 252 8.29 -14.73 2.87
C TYR A 252 9.54 -13.87 2.91
N GLU A 253 9.96 -13.50 4.11
CA GLU A 253 11.15 -12.69 4.33
C GLU A 253 11.95 -13.24 5.51
N ILE A 254 13.26 -13.40 5.32
CA ILE A 254 14.18 -13.81 6.38
C ILE A 254 15.06 -12.62 6.75
N SER A 255 14.80 -12.05 7.92
CA SER A 255 15.66 -11.02 8.49
C SER A 255 16.81 -11.67 9.23
N PHE A 256 17.95 -11.87 8.57
CA PHE A 256 19.11 -12.56 9.13
C PHE A 256 19.74 -11.85 10.35
N THR A 257 19.40 -10.59 10.59
CA THR A 257 19.86 -9.83 11.76
C THR A 257 19.04 -10.08 13.01
N LYS A 258 17.89 -10.77 12.86
CA LYS A 258 16.95 -11.02 13.95
C LYS A 258 17.14 -12.42 14.58
N TYR A 259 17.80 -13.35 13.88
CA TYR A 259 17.88 -14.77 14.26
C TYR A 259 19.30 -15.20 14.59
#